data_f47ae1082604990d58b3d489f2969e7c
#
_entry.id   f47ae1082604990d58b3d489f2969e7c
#
_cell.length_a   1.000
_cell.length_b   1.000
_cell.length_c   1.000
_cell.angle_alpha   90.00
_cell.angle_beta   90.00
_cell.angle_gamma   90.00
#
_symmetry.space_group_name_H-M   'P 1'
#
loop_
_entity.id
_entity.type
_entity.pdbx_description
1 polymer ?
#
loop_
_entity_poly.entity_id
_entity_poly.type
_entity_poly.pdbx_seq_one_letter_code
_entity_poly.pdbx_strand_id
1 'polypeptide(L)'
;MKKYFIVPLLVGCALTASAQVKPTAKKPTVKSVNHVTVYVTAKGTDYRLKSTETLNLQPKAQPLETETVVFVDPAKTFQTMIGIGGALTDASAETFAKLPADKQREFLAAYYGKEKGIGYTFARTNIQSCDFSSDTYSYVSTNDVTLKSFDISHDRKYRIPFIKKAQQAAGGKLNLFVSPWSPPAWMKDNNDMLHGGRLKAEYRQSWATFYTKFIKSYEKEGIPVWGLSVQNEPMAKQKWESCMYTAEEERDFVKQYLGPTLRKEGLANKKLIVWDHNRDLMYQRASTILEDPEAAKYVWGIGFHWYETWTGGGMQFESTRRTHEAFPGKNLVFTEGCIEKFDYNRLDDWALGERYGLSMINDFNSGTVAWTDWNILLDEKGGPNHVGNFCFAPIHADTRNGSLHYTNEYYYIGHFSKYIKPGAKRIVSSSSRDKLLTTAYLNPDGKIAVVVMNPNDAKVDYSLWIKGKTVAVSSLPHSIATLMVY
;
A
#
# COMPACT_ATOMS: atom_id res chain seq x y z
N MET A 1 59.94 -53.75 -38.69
CA MET A 1 58.53 -53.48 -38.61
C MET A 1 58.29 -52.31 -37.62
N LYS A 2 58.12 -51.10 -38.14
CA LYS A 2 57.91 -49.92 -37.37
C LYS A 2 56.37 -49.67 -37.27
N LYS A 3 55.81 -49.67 -36.03
CA LYS A 3 54.41 -49.33 -35.78
C LYS A 3 54.31 -47.85 -35.57
N TYR A 4 53.51 -47.15 -36.39
CA TYR A 4 53.13 -45.77 -36.22
C TYR A 4 51.84 -45.66 -35.31
N PHE A 5 51.92 -44.91 -34.21
CA PHE A 5 50.79 -44.56 -33.44
C PHE A 5 50.22 -43.19 -33.95
N ILE A 6 48.98 -43.22 -34.35
CA ILE A 6 48.24 -42.02 -34.73
C ILE A 6 47.49 -41.51 -33.45
N VAL A 7 47.81 -40.28 -33.03
CA VAL A 7 47.10 -39.58 -31.94
C VAL A 7 46.04 -38.67 -32.57
N PRO A 8 44.77 -38.76 -32.19
CA PRO A 8 43.77 -37.83 -32.68
C PRO A 8 43.83 -36.50 -31.89
N LEU A 9 43.92 -35.42 -32.64
CA LEU A 9 43.86 -34.02 -32.12
C LEU A 9 42.39 -33.65 -31.83
N LEU A 10 42.04 -33.52 -30.55
CA LEU A 10 40.75 -32.97 -30.12
C LEU A 10 40.82 -31.45 -30.19
N VAL A 11 40.08 -30.85 -31.12
CA VAL A 11 39.86 -29.41 -31.19
C VAL A 11 38.72 -29.05 -30.21
N GLY A 12 39.07 -28.48 -29.06
CA GLY A 12 38.12 -27.95 -28.10
C GLY A 12 37.59 -26.57 -28.52
N CYS A 13 36.36 -26.48 -28.97
CA CYS A 13 35.64 -25.20 -29.11
C CYS A 13 35.35 -24.63 -27.73
N ALA A 14 36.10 -23.63 -27.33
CA ALA A 14 35.76 -22.80 -26.14
C ALA A 14 34.60 -21.85 -26.49
N LEU A 15 33.42 -22.17 -26.05
CA LEU A 15 32.26 -21.24 -26.03
C LEU A 15 32.49 -20.19 -24.94
N THR A 16 32.93 -19.01 -25.32
CA THR A 16 32.96 -17.84 -24.43
C THR A 16 31.53 -17.34 -24.23
N ALA A 17 30.90 -17.70 -23.08
CA ALA A 17 29.70 -17.10 -22.63
C ALA A 17 30.03 -15.67 -22.15
N SER A 18 29.71 -14.67 -22.96
CA SER A 18 29.71 -13.26 -22.51
C SER A 18 28.57 -13.05 -21.53
N ALA A 19 28.90 -13.02 -20.25
CA ALA A 19 27.97 -12.57 -19.22
C ALA A 19 27.61 -11.09 -19.45
N GLN A 20 26.39 -10.81 -19.91
CA GLN A 20 25.86 -9.47 -19.94
C GLN A 20 25.76 -8.96 -18.49
N VAL A 21 26.67 -8.07 -18.12
CA VAL A 21 26.59 -7.31 -16.87
C VAL A 21 25.37 -6.42 -16.96
N LYS A 22 24.30 -6.76 -16.21
CA LYS A 22 23.14 -5.87 -16.02
C LYS A 22 23.66 -4.54 -15.46
N PRO A 23 23.26 -3.38 -16.03
CA PRO A 23 23.68 -2.10 -15.49
C PRO A 23 23.24 -2.00 -14.03
N THR A 24 24.19 -1.91 -13.13
CA THR A 24 23.95 -1.61 -11.71
C THR A 24 23.31 -0.23 -11.63
N ALA A 25 22.07 -0.16 -11.13
CA ALA A 25 21.41 1.10 -10.86
C ALA A 25 22.34 1.98 -9.99
N LYS A 26 22.72 3.15 -10.47
CA LYS A 26 23.56 4.09 -9.72
C LYS A 26 22.91 4.34 -8.36
N LYS A 27 23.67 4.15 -7.27
CA LYS A 27 23.20 4.52 -5.93
C LYS A 27 22.82 6.00 -5.95
N PRO A 28 21.64 6.40 -5.44
CA PRO A 28 21.27 7.79 -5.37
C PRO A 28 22.32 8.55 -4.53
N THR A 29 22.91 9.57 -5.14
CA THR A 29 23.93 10.40 -4.49
C THR A 29 23.21 11.55 -3.82
N VAL A 30 23.43 11.73 -2.53
CA VAL A 30 22.92 12.89 -1.77
C VAL A 30 23.56 14.15 -2.32
N LYS A 31 22.74 15.09 -2.79
CA LYS A 31 23.19 16.44 -3.15
C LYS A 31 23.70 17.17 -1.90
N SER A 32 24.43 18.26 -2.09
CA SER A 32 24.82 19.13 -0.98
C SER A 32 23.55 19.65 -0.27
N VAL A 33 23.40 19.35 1.03
CA VAL A 33 22.25 19.80 1.82
C VAL A 33 22.50 21.25 2.24
N ASN A 34 21.69 22.19 1.75
CA ASN A 34 21.88 23.62 1.96
C ASN A 34 20.66 24.30 2.59
N HIS A 35 19.46 23.91 2.25
CA HIS A 35 18.24 24.50 2.78
C HIS A 35 17.14 23.45 2.97
N VAL A 36 16.16 23.82 3.78
CA VAL A 36 14.99 23.01 4.14
C VAL A 36 13.74 23.82 3.89
N THR A 37 12.80 23.29 3.11
CA THR A 37 11.44 23.85 3.04
C THR A 37 10.52 23.03 3.93
N VAL A 38 9.78 23.69 4.81
CA VAL A 38 8.88 23.10 5.78
C VAL A 38 7.44 23.17 5.29
N TYR A 39 6.77 22.03 5.22
CA TYR A 39 5.34 21.91 4.91
C TYR A 39 4.62 21.40 6.16
N VAL A 40 3.51 22.04 6.56
CA VAL A 40 2.85 21.80 7.83
C VAL A 40 1.35 21.53 7.64
N THR A 41 0.82 20.62 8.44
CA THR A 41 -0.59 20.46 8.77
C THR A 41 -0.70 20.49 10.29
N ALA A 42 -1.49 21.43 10.86
CA ALA A 42 -1.55 21.63 12.31
C ALA A 42 -2.97 21.99 12.79
N LYS A 43 -3.35 21.40 13.93
CA LYS A 43 -4.64 21.67 14.60
C LYS A 43 -4.77 23.13 14.99
N GLY A 44 -5.99 23.68 14.89
CA GLY A 44 -6.26 25.06 15.29
C GLY A 44 -5.66 26.12 14.35
N THR A 45 -5.15 25.73 13.16
CA THR A 45 -4.61 26.64 12.14
C THR A 45 -5.25 26.39 10.78
N ASP A 46 -4.93 27.26 9.80
CA ASP A 46 -5.26 27.08 8.38
C ASP A 46 -4.20 26.23 7.63
N TYR A 47 -3.22 25.70 8.33
CA TYR A 47 -2.16 24.89 7.72
C TYR A 47 -2.67 23.51 7.32
N ARG A 48 -2.68 23.26 6.01
CA ARG A 48 -3.06 22.00 5.37
C ARG A 48 -2.09 21.74 4.23
N LEU A 49 -1.03 20.95 4.49
CA LEU A 49 0.12 20.77 3.58
C LEU A 49 0.71 22.10 3.10
N LYS A 50 0.67 23.11 3.94
CA LYS A 50 1.08 24.49 3.61
C LYS A 50 2.58 24.67 3.78
N SER A 51 3.26 25.21 2.77
CA SER A 51 4.65 25.68 2.94
C SER A 51 4.65 26.86 3.89
N THR A 52 5.37 26.75 4.99
CA THR A 52 5.43 27.79 6.04
C THR A 52 6.72 28.58 5.97
N GLU A 53 7.85 27.92 5.73
CA GLU A 53 9.15 28.58 5.76
C GLU A 53 10.19 27.82 4.92
N THR A 54 11.26 28.52 4.56
CA THR A 54 12.47 27.93 3.98
C THR A 54 13.65 28.40 4.80
N LEU A 55 14.41 27.47 5.34
CA LEU A 55 15.48 27.70 6.31
C LEU A 55 16.81 27.23 5.75
N ASN A 56 17.89 27.94 6.06
CA ASN A 56 19.25 27.57 5.68
C ASN A 56 19.91 26.70 6.73
N LEU A 57 20.47 25.58 6.31
CA LEU A 57 21.25 24.69 7.16
C LEU A 57 22.61 25.34 7.49
N GLN A 58 22.97 25.39 8.77
CA GLN A 58 24.22 25.95 9.27
C GLN A 58 25.13 24.81 9.74
N PRO A 59 26.45 24.93 9.57
CA PRO A 59 27.40 23.99 10.14
C PRO A 59 27.23 23.91 11.66
N LYS A 60 27.18 22.67 12.19
CA LYS A 60 27.12 22.41 13.62
C LYS A 60 27.80 21.09 13.92
N ALA A 61 28.68 21.09 14.93
CA ALA A 61 29.20 19.89 15.52
C ALA A 61 28.05 19.04 16.13
N GLN A 62 28.35 17.94 16.76
CA GLN A 62 27.32 17.11 17.38
C GLN A 62 26.52 17.92 18.41
N PRO A 63 25.16 17.76 18.40
CA PRO A 63 24.30 18.41 19.39
C PRO A 63 24.60 17.95 20.81
N LEU A 64 24.27 18.79 21.77
CA LEU A 64 24.38 18.46 23.20
C LEU A 64 23.24 17.50 23.62
N GLU A 65 23.48 16.71 24.65
CA GLU A 65 22.48 15.79 25.22
C GLU A 65 21.19 16.53 25.68
N THR A 66 21.31 17.78 26.07
CA THR A 66 20.18 18.61 26.51
C THR A 66 19.28 19.10 25.37
N GLU A 67 19.76 19.03 24.13
CA GLU A 67 19.00 19.51 22.96
C GLU A 67 17.97 18.45 22.50
N THR A 68 16.79 18.92 22.05
CA THR A 68 15.86 18.09 21.30
C THR A 68 16.26 18.09 19.83
N VAL A 69 16.56 16.91 19.29
CA VAL A 69 17.13 16.79 17.94
C VAL A 69 16.46 15.64 17.17
N VAL A 70 16.15 15.90 15.91
CA VAL A 70 15.85 14.88 14.91
C VAL A 70 17.12 14.64 14.08
N PHE A 71 17.72 13.45 14.26
CA PHE A 71 18.91 13.02 13.53
C PHE A 71 18.53 12.34 12.22
N VAL A 72 19.24 12.64 11.13
CA VAL A 72 19.07 12.00 9.82
C VAL A 72 20.43 11.59 9.26
N ASP A 73 20.59 10.30 8.94
CA ASP A 73 21.79 9.81 8.24
C ASP A 73 21.41 9.19 6.90
N PRO A 74 21.62 9.91 5.79
CA PRO A 74 21.32 9.41 4.45
C PRO A 74 22.31 8.36 3.93
N ALA A 75 23.42 8.08 4.64
CA ALA A 75 24.37 7.05 4.25
C ALA A 75 23.86 5.63 4.58
N LYS A 76 22.95 5.51 5.55
CA LYS A 76 22.34 4.24 5.95
C LYS A 76 20.94 4.12 5.34
N THR A 77 20.79 3.18 4.41
CA THR A 77 19.55 2.98 3.66
C THR A 77 18.92 1.63 3.97
N PHE A 78 17.59 1.58 3.90
CA PHE A 78 16.76 0.41 4.14
C PHE A 78 15.90 0.09 2.89
N GLN A 79 14.64 -0.28 3.11
CA GLN A 79 13.71 -0.64 2.03
C GLN A 79 13.50 0.51 1.03
N THR A 80 13.02 0.10 -0.16
CA THR A 80 12.68 1.05 -1.23
C THR A 80 11.18 1.21 -1.32
N MET A 81 10.69 2.45 -1.32
CA MET A 81 9.27 2.77 -1.50
C MET A 81 8.79 2.38 -2.90
N ILE A 82 7.73 1.59 -2.96
CA ILE A 82 7.04 1.22 -4.21
C ILE A 82 5.96 2.24 -4.55
N GLY A 83 5.20 2.68 -3.55
CA GLY A 83 4.15 3.67 -3.72
C GLY A 83 3.23 3.79 -2.52
N ILE A 84 2.45 4.85 -2.53
CA ILE A 84 1.39 5.14 -1.55
C ILE A 84 0.12 5.41 -2.35
N GLY A 85 -1.02 4.92 -1.87
CA GLY A 85 -2.28 5.07 -2.57
C GLY A 85 -3.50 4.65 -1.76
N GLY A 86 -4.58 4.27 -2.46
CA GLY A 86 -5.82 3.86 -1.84
C GLY A 86 -6.69 3.01 -2.77
N ALA A 87 -7.79 2.48 -2.24
CA ALA A 87 -8.63 1.53 -2.95
C ALA A 87 -9.64 2.21 -3.89
N LEU A 88 -9.68 1.70 -5.10
CA LEU A 88 -10.61 2.04 -6.17
C LEU A 88 -11.74 0.98 -6.18
N THR A 89 -12.66 1.12 -5.23
CA THR A 89 -13.78 0.20 -5.01
C THR A 89 -14.99 0.54 -5.89
N ASP A 90 -16.02 -0.31 -5.86
CA ASP A 90 -17.31 -0.01 -6.48
C ASP A 90 -17.93 1.25 -5.85
N ALA A 91 -17.89 1.38 -4.52
CA ALA A 91 -18.41 2.54 -3.79
C ALA A 91 -17.74 3.85 -4.26
N SER A 92 -16.40 3.85 -4.34
CA SER A 92 -15.66 5.02 -4.84
C SER A 92 -16.00 5.35 -6.29
N ALA A 93 -16.16 4.33 -7.14
CA ALA A 93 -16.47 4.51 -8.55
C ALA A 93 -17.90 5.03 -8.78
N GLU A 94 -18.89 4.51 -8.04
CA GLU A 94 -20.29 4.95 -8.12
C GLU A 94 -20.46 6.37 -7.57
N THR A 95 -19.79 6.69 -6.46
CA THR A 95 -19.79 8.05 -5.89
C THR A 95 -19.14 9.04 -6.85
N PHE A 96 -17.99 8.67 -7.44
CA PHE A 96 -17.31 9.48 -8.46
C PHE A 96 -18.20 9.74 -9.69
N ALA A 97 -18.94 8.74 -10.15
CA ALA A 97 -19.83 8.88 -11.31
C ALA A 97 -21.00 9.86 -11.09
N LYS A 98 -21.40 10.07 -9.83
CA LYS A 98 -22.45 11.04 -9.45
C LYS A 98 -21.95 12.49 -9.40
N LEU A 99 -20.63 12.70 -9.35
CA LEU A 99 -20.04 14.05 -9.25
C LEU A 99 -20.16 14.81 -10.59
N PRO A 100 -20.35 16.14 -10.54
CA PRO A 100 -20.19 17.01 -11.71
C PRO A 100 -18.79 16.90 -12.32
N ALA A 101 -18.67 17.12 -13.61
CA ALA A 101 -17.41 16.91 -14.36
C ALA A 101 -16.22 17.75 -13.84
N ASP A 102 -16.48 18.96 -13.33
CA ASP A 102 -15.46 19.81 -12.70
C ASP A 102 -14.98 19.19 -11.37
N LYS A 103 -15.89 18.63 -10.56
CA LYS A 103 -15.57 17.95 -9.30
C LYS A 103 -14.87 16.61 -9.53
N GLN A 104 -15.21 15.88 -10.58
CA GLN A 104 -14.42 14.72 -11.01
C GLN A 104 -12.97 15.11 -11.32
N ARG A 105 -12.76 16.22 -12.04
CA ARG A 105 -11.41 16.73 -12.33
C ARG A 105 -10.68 17.19 -11.07
N GLU A 106 -11.36 17.92 -10.19
CA GLU A 106 -10.81 18.35 -8.88
C GLU A 106 -10.34 17.16 -8.06
N PHE A 107 -11.20 16.14 -7.89
CA PHE A 107 -10.90 14.91 -7.18
C PHE A 107 -9.67 14.17 -7.75
N LEU A 108 -9.64 13.96 -9.06
CA LEU A 108 -8.50 13.29 -9.70
C LEU A 108 -7.21 14.10 -9.57
N ALA A 109 -7.29 15.43 -9.66
CA ALA A 109 -6.14 16.31 -9.46
C ALA A 109 -5.65 16.28 -8.01
N ALA A 110 -6.56 16.19 -7.05
CA ALA A 110 -6.22 16.11 -5.63
C ALA A 110 -5.40 14.85 -5.29
N TYR A 111 -5.78 13.68 -5.80
CA TYR A 111 -5.05 12.46 -5.54
C TYR A 111 -3.82 12.26 -6.42
N TYR A 112 -3.91 12.53 -7.72
CA TYR A 112 -2.90 12.12 -8.71
C TYR A 112 -2.09 13.28 -9.30
N GLY A 113 -2.51 14.53 -9.06
CA GLY A 113 -1.81 15.71 -9.59
C GLY A 113 -0.40 15.84 -9.04
N LYS A 114 0.57 16.07 -9.94
CA LYS A 114 2.01 16.13 -9.58
C LYS A 114 2.37 17.34 -8.71
N GLU A 115 1.73 18.49 -8.92
CA GLU A 115 2.07 19.74 -8.24
C GLU A 115 1.12 20.04 -7.07
N LYS A 116 -0.18 20.00 -7.32
CA LYS A 116 -1.21 20.36 -6.33
C LYS A 116 -1.75 19.17 -5.57
N GLY A 117 -1.73 17.97 -6.16
CA GLY A 117 -2.22 16.75 -5.54
C GLY A 117 -1.22 16.11 -4.56
N ILE A 118 -1.67 15.05 -3.90
CA ILE A 118 -0.85 14.27 -2.97
C ILE A 118 -0.05 13.16 -3.67
N GLY A 119 -0.25 12.93 -4.97
CA GLY A 119 0.63 12.12 -5.82
C GLY A 119 0.54 10.61 -5.58
N TYR A 120 -0.65 10.04 -5.47
CA TYR A 120 -0.84 8.60 -5.36
C TYR A 120 -0.27 7.85 -6.57
N THR A 121 0.41 6.73 -6.30
CA THR A 121 1.07 5.87 -7.30
C THR A 121 0.79 4.39 -7.11
N PHE A 122 0.04 4.04 -6.07
CA PHE A 122 -0.34 2.68 -5.73
C PHE A 122 -1.85 2.60 -5.57
N ALA A 123 -2.46 1.44 -5.86
CA ALA A 123 -3.91 1.29 -5.73
C ALA A 123 -4.31 -0.15 -5.47
N ARG A 124 -5.48 -0.33 -4.88
CA ARG A 124 -6.15 -1.61 -4.65
C ARG A 124 -7.51 -1.62 -5.33
N THR A 125 -7.99 -2.78 -5.78
CA THR A 125 -9.39 -2.99 -6.14
C THR A 125 -9.84 -4.43 -5.82
N ASN A 126 -11.14 -4.60 -5.64
CA ASN A 126 -11.73 -5.90 -5.31
C ASN A 126 -11.90 -6.80 -6.56
N ILE A 127 -11.80 -8.12 -6.35
CA ILE A 127 -12.25 -9.15 -7.30
C ILE A 127 -13.65 -9.58 -6.87
N GLN A 128 -14.65 -9.40 -7.72
CA GLN A 128 -16.07 -9.53 -7.39
C GLN A 128 -16.51 -8.47 -6.37
N SER A 129 -17.67 -8.67 -5.72
CA SER A 129 -18.19 -7.78 -4.68
C SER A 129 -17.34 -7.81 -3.40
N CYS A 130 -17.43 -6.71 -2.68
CA CYS A 130 -16.97 -6.55 -1.29
C CYS A 130 -18.05 -5.75 -0.55
N ASP A 131 -17.88 -5.50 0.75
CA ASP A 131 -18.81 -4.68 1.55
C ASP A 131 -19.05 -3.28 0.93
N PHE A 132 -18.04 -2.68 0.30
CA PHE A 132 -18.14 -1.41 -0.45
C PHE A 132 -18.52 -1.61 -1.93
N SER A 133 -19.43 -2.54 -2.18
CA SER A 133 -20.23 -2.67 -3.40
C SER A 133 -21.69 -2.35 -3.08
N SER A 134 -22.52 -2.06 -4.09
CA SER A 134 -23.94 -1.76 -3.87
C SER A 134 -24.79 -3.01 -3.66
N ASP A 135 -24.26 -4.18 -4.05
CA ASP A 135 -24.87 -5.50 -3.86
C ASP A 135 -23.79 -6.61 -3.89
N THR A 136 -24.20 -7.83 -3.57
CA THR A 136 -23.38 -9.03 -3.73
C THR A 136 -23.49 -9.56 -5.15
N TYR A 137 -22.36 -9.72 -5.85
CA TYR A 137 -22.32 -10.25 -7.21
C TYR A 137 -21.11 -11.15 -7.47
N SER A 138 -21.22 -12.01 -8.49
CA SER A 138 -20.14 -12.85 -8.97
C SER A 138 -20.01 -12.74 -10.49
N TYR A 139 -18.78 -12.93 -11.01
CA TYR A 139 -18.50 -12.92 -12.45
C TYR A 139 -18.85 -14.21 -13.16
N VAL A 140 -19.33 -15.25 -12.45
CA VAL A 140 -19.67 -16.54 -13.03
C VAL A 140 -21.06 -16.98 -12.61
N SER A 141 -21.72 -17.73 -13.50
CA SER A 141 -23.00 -18.39 -13.19
C SER A 141 -22.80 -19.47 -12.14
N THR A 142 -23.86 -19.78 -11.39
CA THR A 142 -23.85 -20.83 -10.38
C THR A 142 -23.44 -22.18 -10.99
N ASN A 143 -22.54 -22.89 -10.31
CA ASN A 143 -22.03 -24.21 -10.69
C ASN A 143 -21.25 -24.28 -12.02
N ASP A 144 -20.80 -23.13 -12.58
CA ASP A 144 -19.89 -23.15 -13.73
C ASP A 144 -18.44 -23.40 -13.31
N VAL A 145 -18.11 -24.65 -13.02
CA VAL A 145 -16.77 -25.08 -12.59
C VAL A 145 -15.68 -24.75 -13.62
N THR A 146 -16.05 -24.68 -14.91
CA THR A 146 -15.13 -24.40 -16.02
C THR A 146 -14.95 -22.91 -16.29
N LEU A 147 -15.71 -22.06 -15.60
CA LEU A 147 -15.69 -20.60 -15.70
C LEU A 147 -15.92 -20.10 -17.14
N LYS A 148 -16.76 -20.78 -17.92
CA LYS A 148 -17.11 -20.36 -19.31
C LYS A 148 -17.96 -19.10 -19.31
N SER A 149 -18.80 -18.92 -18.31
CA SER A 149 -19.68 -17.74 -18.13
C SER A 149 -18.95 -16.53 -17.52
N PHE A 150 -17.62 -16.61 -17.32
CA PHE A 150 -16.85 -15.54 -16.67
C PHE A 150 -17.00 -14.22 -17.44
N ASP A 151 -17.58 -13.21 -16.78
CA ASP A 151 -17.84 -11.89 -17.35
C ASP A 151 -17.69 -10.78 -16.30
N ILE A 152 -16.92 -9.74 -16.65
CA ILE A 152 -16.69 -8.53 -15.85
C ILE A 152 -17.57 -7.35 -16.27
N SER A 153 -18.71 -7.59 -16.90
CA SER A 153 -19.60 -6.53 -17.37
C SER A 153 -20.08 -5.60 -16.29
N HIS A 154 -20.27 -6.12 -15.06
CA HIS A 154 -20.56 -5.31 -13.88
C HIS A 154 -19.55 -4.17 -13.71
N ASP A 155 -18.26 -4.47 -13.76
CA ASP A 155 -17.19 -3.51 -13.52
C ASP A 155 -17.08 -2.46 -14.64
N ARG A 156 -17.49 -2.80 -15.85
CA ARG A 156 -17.47 -1.87 -16.99
C ARG A 156 -18.40 -0.68 -16.81
N LYS A 157 -19.38 -0.78 -15.91
CA LYS A 157 -20.34 0.31 -15.68
C LYS A 157 -19.67 1.51 -14.99
N TYR A 158 -18.94 1.29 -13.92
CA TYR A 158 -18.36 2.36 -13.11
C TYR A 158 -16.88 2.14 -12.79
N ARG A 159 -16.49 0.96 -12.30
CA ARG A 159 -15.16 0.70 -11.72
C ARG A 159 -14.05 0.78 -12.77
N ILE A 160 -14.18 0.10 -13.91
CA ILE A 160 -13.18 0.16 -14.98
C ILE A 160 -13.01 1.57 -15.54
N PRO A 161 -14.07 2.33 -15.88
CA PRO A 161 -13.94 3.73 -16.27
C PRO A 161 -13.25 4.61 -15.22
N PHE A 162 -13.54 4.41 -13.92
CA PHE A 162 -12.92 5.14 -12.83
C PHE A 162 -11.43 4.84 -12.71
N ILE A 163 -11.04 3.55 -12.74
CA ILE A 163 -9.63 3.13 -12.70
C ILE A 163 -8.85 3.72 -13.89
N LYS A 164 -9.42 3.70 -15.09
CA LYS A 164 -8.78 4.28 -16.29
C LYS A 164 -8.55 5.79 -16.14
N LYS A 165 -9.52 6.53 -15.59
CA LYS A 165 -9.35 7.96 -15.29
C LYS A 165 -8.28 8.20 -14.23
N ALA A 166 -8.22 7.39 -13.17
CA ALA A 166 -7.19 7.45 -12.14
C ALA A 166 -5.79 7.18 -12.73
N GLN A 167 -5.65 6.13 -13.56
CA GLN A 167 -4.40 5.84 -14.26
C GLN A 167 -3.96 6.97 -15.18
N GLN A 168 -4.88 7.56 -15.95
CA GLN A 168 -4.59 8.70 -16.82
C GLN A 168 -4.10 9.90 -16.00
N ALA A 169 -4.79 10.23 -14.90
CA ALA A 169 -4.42 11.33 -14.01
C ALA A 169 -3.05 11.10 -13.34
N ALA A 170 -2.70 9.84 -13.03
CA ALA A 170 -1.40 9.43 -12.51
C ALA A 170 -0.28 9.39 -13.59
N GLY A 171 -0.59 9.74 -14.84
CA GLY A 171 0.37 9.68 -15.95
C GLY A 171 0.76 8.26 -16.35
N GLY A 172 -0.15 7.30 -16.22
CA GLY A 172 0.04 5.89 -16.56
C GLY A 172 0.87 5.08 -15.55
N LYS A 173 1.24 5.65 -14.41
CA LYS A 173 2.13 5.04 -13.41
C LYS A 173 1.38 4.70 -12.11
N LEU A 174 0.32 3.90 -12.21
CA LEU A 174 -0.43 3.42 -11.06
C LEU A 174 -0.27 1.91 -10.93
N ASN A 175 0.42 1.47 -9.88
CA ASN A 175 0.53 0.05 -9.55
C ASN A 175 -0.76 -0.42 -8.89
N LEU A 176 -1.55 -1.22 -9.60
CA LEU A 176 -2.81 -1.76 -9.10
C LEU A 176 -2.64 -3.20 -8.62
N PHE A 177 -2.93 -3.47 -7.36
CA PHE A 177 -3.11 -4.84 -6.89
C PHE A 177 -4.57 -5.16 -6.60
N VAL A 178 -4.90 -6.44 -6.60
CA VAL A 178 -6.28 -6.92 -6.54
C VAL A 178 -6.47 -7.95 -5.44
N SER A 179 -7.60 -7.92 -4.77
CA SER A 179 -7.91 -8.82 -3.65
C SER A 179 -9.34 -9.35 -3.77
N PRO A 180 -9.59 -10.66 -3.58
CA PRO A 180 -10.94 -11.18 -3.44
C PRO A 180 -11.41 -11.12 -1.98
N TRP A 181 -12.70 -10.87 -1.78
CA TRP A 181 -13.37 -10.99 -0.48
C TRP A 181 -14.00 -12.37 -0.30
N SER A 182 -14.51 -12.96 -1.35
CA SER A 182 -15.10 -14.30 -1.32
C SER A 182 -15.02 -14.99 -2.68
N PRO A 183 -14.85 -16.31 -2.73
CA PRO A 183 -15.23 -17.10 -3.89
C PRO A 183 -16.73 -17.02 -4.13
N PRO A 184 -17.24 -17.39 -5.34
CA PRO A 184 -18.66 -17.56 -5.59
C PRO A 184 -19.32 -18.50 -4.55
N ALA A 185 -20.55 -18.21 -4.15
CA ALA A 185 -21.26 -18.94 -3.07
C ALA A 185 -21.19 -20.46 -3.19
N TRP A 186 -21.42 -21.00 -4.40
CA TRP A 186 -21.42 -22.44 -4.65
C TRP A 186 -20.06 -23.14 -4.48
N MET A 187 -18.95 -22.36 -4.52
CA MET A 187 -17.60 -22.87 -4.24
C MET A 187 -17.30 -23.01 -2.74
N LYS A 188 -18.17 -22.47 -1.87
CA LYS A 188 -17.96 -22.45 -0.41
C LYS A 188 -18.84 -23.47 0.30
N ASP A 189 -18.37 -23.94 1.45
CA ASP A 189 -19.07 -24.94 2.28
C ASP A 189 -20.40 -24.43 2.87
N ASN A 190 -20.52 -23.11 3.12
CA ASN A 190 -21.73 -22.46 3.58
C ASN A 190 -22.68 -22.02 2.44
N ASN A 191 -22.32 -22.22 1.17
CA ASN A 191 -23.06 -21.78 -0.02
C ASN A 191 -23.48 -20.29 0.00
N ASP A 192 -22.66 -19.44 0.60
CA ASP A 192 -22.88 -18.00 0.75
C ASP A 192 -21.57 -17.24 0.50
N MET A 193 -21.62 -16.12 -0.21
CA MET A 193 -20.43 -15.25 -0.36
C MET A 193 -20.14 -14.50 0.94
N LEU A 194 -21.15 -14.22 1.77
CA LEU A 194 -21.07 -13.59 3.07
C LEU A 194 -20.79 -14.62 4.16
N HIS A 195 -20.65 -14.14 5.39
CA HIS A 195 -20.64 -14.95 6.63
C HIS A 195 -19.51 -15.99 6.72
N GLY A 196 -18.33 -15.70 6.19
CA GLY A 196 -17.18 -16.59 6.27
C GLY A 196 -17.33 -17.82 5.38
N GLY A 197 -17.30 -19.02 5.95
CA GLY A 197 -17.23 -20.28 5.20
C GLY A 197 -15.84 -20.54 4.64
N ARG A 198 -15.64 -21.69 4.00
CA ARG A 198 -14.36 -22.15 3.46
C ARG A 198 -14.50 -22.58 2.02
N LEU A 199 -13.43 -22.41 1.25
CA LEU A 199 -13.35 -22.91 -0.12
C LEU A 199 -13.36 -24.45 -0.11
N LYS A 200 -14.33 -25.07 -0.78
CA LYS A 200 -14.40 -26.52 -0.95
C LYS A 200 -13.20 -27.04 -1.74
N ALA A 201 -12.68 -28.20 -1.37
CA ALA A 201 -11.46 -28.77 -1.95
C ALA A 201 -11.55 -28.98 -3.47
N GLU A 202 -12.69 -29.43 -3.95
CA GLU A 202 -12.97 -29.71 -5.36
C GLU A 202 -12.94 -28.44 -6.24
N TYR A 203 -13.10 -27.26 -5.67
CA TYR A 203 -13.11 -26.00 -6.43
C TYR A 203 -11.82 -25.20 -6.34
N ARG A 204 -10.79 -25.66 -5.62
CA ARG A 204 -9.51 -24.94 -5.45
C ARG A 204 -8.85 -24.62 -6.80
N GLN A 205 -8.88 -25.56 -7.75
CA GLN A 205 -8.31 -25.30 -9.09
C GLN A 205 -9.16 -24.30 -9.88
N SER A 206 -10.48 -24.39 -9.83
CA SER A 206 -11.38 -23.43 -10.48
C SER A 206 -11.18 -22.04 -9.91
N TRP A 207 -11.04 -21.92 -8.59
CA TRP A 207 -10.78 -20.66 -7.92
C TRP A 207 -9.42 -20.08 -8.32
N ALA A 208 -8.34 -20.85 -8.37
CA ALA A 208 -7.05 -20.40 -8.88
C ALA A 208 -7.12 -19.90 -10.34
N THR A 209 -7.91 -20.57 -11.19
CA THR A 209 -8.16 -20.15 -12.57
C THR A 209 -8.96 -18.85 -12.64
N PHE A 210 -9.86 -18.63 -11.70
CA PHE A 210 -10.69 -17.41 -11.61
C PHE A 210 -9.81 -16.15 -11.49
N TYR A 211 -8.75 -16.17 -10.66
CA TYR A 211 -7.81 -15.05 -10.56
C TYR A 211 -7.14 -14.74 -11.90
N THR A 212 -6.72 -15.76 -12.62
CA THR A 212 -6.03 -15.54 -13.91
C THR A 212 -6.98 -14.98 -14.97
N LYS A 213 -8.24 -15.41 -14.96
CA LYS A 213 -9.28 -14.85 -15.84
C LYS A 213 -9.54 -13.38 -15.50
N PHE A 214 -9.66 -13.03 -14.22
CA PHE A 214 -9.82 -11.64 -13.79
C PHE A 214 -8.66 -10.77 -14.24
N ILE A 215 -7.42 -11.18 -13.94
CA ILE A 215 -6.21 -10.42 -14.31
C ILE A 215 -6.17 -10.19 -15.82
N LYS A 216 -6.34 -11.25 -16.62
CA LYS A 216 -6.33 -11.15 -18.09
C LYS A 216 -7.46 -10.27 -18.62
N SER A 217 -8.64 -10.31 -18.00
CA SER A 217 -9.77 -9.46 -18.40
C SER A 217 -9.48 -7.99 -18.14
N TYR A 218 -8.91 -7.65 -16.97
CA TYR A 218 -8.50 -6.27 -16.67
C TYR A 218 -7.37 -5.79 -17.57
N GLU A 219 -6.38 -6.62 -17.85
CA GLU A 219 -5.30 -6.28 -18.78
C GLU A 219 -5.81 -6.09 -20.22
N LYS A 220 -6.81 -6.86 -20.64
CA LYS A 220 -7.50 -6.64 -21.93
C LYS A 220 -8.26 -5.30 -21.97
N GLU A 221 -8.76 -4.83 -20.83
CA GLU A 221 -9.33 -3.48 -20.70
C GLU A 221 -8.26 -2.36 -20.70
N GLY A 222 -6.98 -2.70 -20.75
CA GLY A 222 -5.86 -1.75 -20.66
C GLY A 222 -5.51 -1.35 -19.23
N ILE A 223 -5.89 -2.16 -18.24
CA ILE A 223 -5.59 -1.96 -16.82
C ILE A 223 -4.56 -3.00 -16.39
N PRO A 224 -3.24 -2.68 -16.38
CA PRO A 224 -2.22 -3.61 -15.93
C PRO A 224 -2.39 -3.92 -14.45
N VAL A 225 -2.44 -5.21 -14.10
CA VAL A 225 -2.45 -5.66 -12.72
C VAL A 225 -1.02 -5.90 -12.25
N TRP A 226 -0.59 -5.20 -11.21
CA TRP A 226 0.75 -5.31 -10.64
C TRP A 226 0.90 -6.53 -9.73
N GLY A 227 -0.11 -6.83 -8.92
CA GLY A 227 -0.08 -7.93 -7.96
C GLY A 227 -1.47 -8.32 -7.47
N LEU A 228 -1.51 -9.30 -6.60
CA LEU A 228 -2.75 -9.82 -6.01
C LEU A 228 -2.51 -10.34 -4.60
N SER A 229 -3.53 -10.27 -3.73
CA SER A 229 -3.54 -11.05 -2.49
C SER A 229 -4.32 -12.34 -2.64
N VAL A 230 -4.00 -13.32 -1.80
CA VAL A 230 -4.69 -14.62 -1.81
C VAL A 230 -6.15 -14.46 -1.36
N GLN A 231 -6.36 -13.72 -0.29
CA GLN A 231 -7.69 -13.51 0.30
C GLN A 231 -7.67 -12.27 1.18
N ASN A 232 -8.65 -11.40 1.04
CA ASN A 232 -8.89 -10.34 2.02
C ASN A 232 -9.32 -10.96 3.36
N GLU A 233 -8.63 -10.62 4.44
CA GLU A 233 -8.97 -10.98 5.81
C GLU A 233 -9.29 -12.47 6.03
N PRO A 234 -8.36 -13.40 5.78
CA PRO A 234 -8.61 -14.84 5.77
C PRO A 234 -8.99 -15.45 7.12
N MET A 235 -9.03 -14.69 8.21
CA MET A 235 -9.53 -15.12 9.52
C MET A 235 -10.85 -14.47 9.91
N ALA A 236 -11.34 -13.51 9.13
CA ALA A 236 -12.55 -12.77 9.48
C ALA A 236 -13.81 -13.46 8.94
N LYS A 237 -14.71 -13.83 9.86
CA LYS A 237 -16.09 -14.19 9.54
C LYS A 237 -16.93 -12.93 9.63
N GLN A 238 -17.19 -12.31 8.50
CA GLN A 238 -17.89 -11.03 8.43
C GLN A 238 -19.32 -11.17 7.95
N LYS A 239 -20.19 -10.19 8.22
CA LYS A 239 -21.55 -10.08 7.67
C LYS A 239 -21.59 -9.70 6.18
N TRP A 240 -20.44 -9.43 5.60
CA TRP A 240 -20.20 -9.18 4.17
C TRP A 240 -19.41 -10.31 3.54
N GLU A 241 -19.02 -10.16 2.27
CA GLU A 241 -18.21 -11.12 1.55
C GLU A 241 -16.95 -11.45 2.35
N SER A 242 -16.76 -12.73 2.64
CA SER A 242 -15.61 -13.21 3.41
C SER A 242 -15.41 -14.70 3.17
N CYS A 243 -14.17 -15.16 3.28
CA CYS A 243 -13.81 -16.58 3.16
C CYS A 243 -12.64 -16.88 4.10
N MET A 244 -12.80 -17.91 4.92
CA MET A 244 -11.81 -18.26 5.93
C MET A 244 -10.79 -19.25 5.38
N TYR A 245 -9.51 -18.99 5.72
CA TYR A 245 -8.40 -19.91 5.52
C TYR A 245 -7.61 -20.06 6.82
N THR A 246 -7.18 -21.26 7.18
CA THR A 246 -6.08 -21.42 8.13
C THR A 246 -4.77 -21.02 7.43
N ALA A 247 -3.68 -20.90 8.19
CA ALA A 247 -2.37 -20.63 7.60
C ALA A 247 -1.93 -21.75 6.65
N GLU A 248 -2.23 -23.01 7.03
CA GLU A 248 -1.94 -24.18 6.23
C GLU A 248 -2.78 -24.26 4.96
N GLU A 249 -4.07 -23.92 5.04
CA GLU A 249 -4.96 -23.87 3.89
C GLU A 249 -4.51 -22.80 2.87
N GLU A 250 -4.10 -21.62 3.34
CA GLU A 250 -3.56 -20.57 2.51
C GLU A 250 -2.23 -20.99 1.87
N ARG A 251 -1.29 -21.56 2.67
CA ARG A 251 -0.03 -22.15 2.18
C ARG A 251 -0.29 -23.17 1.08
N ASP A 252 -1.17 -24.14 1.33
CA ASP A 252 -1.42 -25.24 0.40
C ASP A 252 -2.13 -24.76 -0.86
N PHE A 253 -3.01 -23.77 -0.77
CA PHE A 253 -3.63 -23.14 -1.93
C PHE A 253 -2.59 -22.40 -2.79
N VAL A 254 -1.70 -21.64 -2.17
CA VAL A 254 -0.58 -21.00 -2.88
C VAL A 254 0.33 -22.02 -3.56
N LYS A 255 0.74 -23.05 -2.82
CA LYS A 255 1.70 -24.05 -3.25
C LYS A 255 1.19 -24.93 -4.37
N GLN A 256 -0.04 -25.44 -4.24
CA GLN A 256 -0.57 -26.50 -5.09
C GLN A 256 -1.45 -25.98 -6.24
N TYR A 257 -2.06 -24.82 -6.09
CA TYR A 257 -3.06 -24.30 -7.03
C TYR A 257 -2.71 -22.92 -7.60
N LEU A 258 -2.70 -21.87 -6.79
CA LEU A 258 -2.60 -20.50 -7.29
C LEU A 258 -1.23 -20.20 -7.91
N GLY A 259 -0.14 -20.52 -7.21
CA GLY A 259 1.22 -20.28 -7.70
C GLY A 259 1.53 -21.01 -9.02
N PRO A 260 1.28 -22.33 -9.11
CA PRO A 260 1.41 -23.08 -10.38
C PRO A 260 0.52 -22.54 -11.49
N THR A 261 -0.73 -22.16 -11.19
CA THR A 261 -1.67 -21.62 -12.18
C THR A 261 -1.21 -20.27 -12.72
N LEU A 262 -0.77 -19.35 -11.87
CA LEU A 262 -0.19 -18.06 -12.30
C LEU A 262 1.01 -18.28 -13.23
N ARG A 263 1.89 -19.23 -12.92
CA ARG A 263 3.04 -19.55 -13.76
C ARG A 263 2.62 -20.14 -15.11
N LYS A 264 1.71 -21.11 -15.11
CA LYS A 264 1.17 -21.75 -16.33
C LYS A 264 0.50 -20.74 -17.26
N GLU A 265 -0.21 -19.77 -16.69
CA GLU A 265 -0.95 -18.76 -17.44
C GLU A 265 -0.11 -17.53 -17.88
N GLY A 266 1.22 -17.58 -17.66
CA GLY A 266 2.15 -16.50 -18.04
C GLY A 266 2.14 -15.31 -17.10
N LEU A 267 1.60 -15.46 -15.89
CA LEU A 267 1.42 -14.39 -14.87
C LEU A 267 2.42 -14.50 -13.71
N ALA A 268 3.52 -15.22 -13.88
CA ALA A 268 4.53 -15.44 -12.83
C ALA A 268 5.23 -14.15 -12.34
N ASN A 269 5.12 -13.06 -13.09
CA ASN A 269 5.65 -11.74 -12.73
C ASN A 269 4.75 -10.96 -11.75
N LYS A 270 3.50 -11.40 -11.55
CA LYS A 270 2.56 -10.76 -10.62
C LYS A 270 3.03 -10.95 -9.17
N LYS A 271 2.86 -9.91 -8.37
CA LYS A 271 3.30 -9.88 -6.97
C LYS A 271 2.25 -10.55 -6.10
N LEU A 272 2.47 -11.83 -5.74
CA LEU A 272 1.55 -12.57 -4.87
C LEU A 272 1.80 -12.18 -3.41
N ILE A 273 0.75 -11.70 -2.77
CA ILE A 273 0.71 -11.25 -1.37
C ILE A 273 -0.11 -12.26 -0.57
N VAL A 274 0.39 -12.64 0.60
CA VAL A 274 -0.29 -13.52 1.55
C VAL A 274 -0.71 -12.77 2.80
N TRP A 275 -1.56 -13.37 3.62
CA TRP A 275 -2.12 -12.83 4.85
C TRP A 275 -3.20 -11.77 4.58
N ASP A 276 -2.83 -10.53 4.24
CA ASP A 276 -3.78 -9.46 3.91
C ASP A 276 -4.83 -9.23 5.02
N HIS A 277 -4.39 -9.19 6.31
CA HIS A 277 -5.19 -9.02 7.51
C HIS A 277 -4.40 -8.29 8.60
N ASN A 278 -4.89 -8.19 9.85
CA ASN A 278 -4.33 -7.37 10.91
C ASN A 278 -2.90 -7.72 11.32
N ARG A 279 -2.16 -6.73 11.89
CA ARG A 279 -0.76 -6.88 12.32
C ARG A 279 -0.56 -7.95 13.39
N ASP A 280 -1.53 -8.15 14.28
CA ASP A 280 -1.41 -8.96 15.50
C ASP A 280 -0.94 -10.41 15.25
N LEU A 281 -1.48 -11.07 14.23
CA LEU A 281 -1.13 -12.45 13.88
C LEU A 281 -0.26 -12.59 12.63
N MET A 282 0.28 -11.48 12.13
CA MET A 282 1.03 -11.42 10.88
C MET A 282 2.24 -12.36 10.88
N TYR A 283 3.00 -12.41 11.98
CA TYR A 283 4.19 -13.26 12.06
C TYR A 283 3.83 -14.76 11.97
N GLN A 284 2.88 -15.22 12.78
CA GLN A 284 2.48 -16.65 12.81
C GLN A 284 1.93 -17.11 11.46
N ARG A 285 1.15 -16.27 10.80
CA ARG A 285 0.58 -16.59 9.48
C ARG A 285 1.68 -16.63 8.41
N ALA A 286 2.58 -15.64 8.44
CA ALA A 286 3.69 -15.57 7.51
C ALA A 286 4.66 -16.74 7.67
N SER A 287 5.03 -17.11 8.90
CA SER A 287 5.96 -18.22 9.15
C SER A 287 5.44 -19.55 8.63
N THR A 288 4.18 -19.90 8.90
CA THR A 288 3.57 -21.14 8.37
C THR A 288 3.63 -21.25 6.85
N ILE A 289 3.50 -20.10 6.13
CA ILE A 289 3.52 -20.09 4.68
C ILE A 289 4.96 -20.05 4.14
N LEU A 290 5.82 -19.22 4.74
CA LEU A 290 7.14 -18.90 4.19
C LEU A 290 8.23 -19.90 4.61
N GLU A 291 8.03 -20.66 5.68
CA GLU A 291 8.91 -21.76 6.08
C GLU A 291 8.73 -23.00 5.19
N ASP A 292 7.65 -23.09 4.40
CA ASP A 292 7.51 -24.06 3.32
C ASP A 292 8.15 -23.48 2.03
N PRO A 293 9.33 -23.95 1.58
CA PRO A 293 10.04 -23.39 0.42
C PRO A 293 9.24 -23.52 -0.87
N GLU A 294 8.37 -24.55 -0.97
CA GLU A 294 7.54 -24.77 -2.14
C GLU A 294 6.36 -23.79 -2.24
N ALA A 295 5.90 -23.25 -1.13
CA ALA A 295 4.96 -22.12 -1.10
C ALA A 295 5.70 -20.79 -1.23
N ALA A 296 6.77 -20.60 -0.45
CA ALA A 296 7.53 -19.35 -0.37
C ALA A 296 8.07 -18.87 -1.73
N LYS A 297 8.42 -19.78 -2.66
CA LYS A 297 8.90 -19.41 -4.00
C LYS A 297 7.90 -18.64 -4.85
N TYR A 298 6.60 -18.71 -4.54
CA TYR A 298 5.55 -17.96 -5.22
C TYR A 298 5.22 -16.63 -4.54
N VAL A 299 5.51 -16.51 -3.25
CA VAL A 299 5.15 -15.35 -2.43
C VAL A 299 6.15 -14.23 -2.60
N TRP A 300 5.68 -13.08 -3.06
CA TRP A 300 6.46 -11.85 -3.17
C TRP A 300 6.49 -11.06 -1.85
N GLY A 301 5.38 -11.06 -1.09
CA GLY A 301 5.27 -10.27 0.13
C GLY A 301 4.10 -10.64 1.02
N ILE A 302 4.00 -9.94 2.13
CA ILE A 302 2.98 -10.09 3.16
C ILE A 302 2.19 -8.79 3.21
N GLY A 303 0.86 -8.90 3.08
CA GLY A 303 -0.07 -7.79 3.26
C GLY A 303 -0.54 -7.68 4.70
N PHE A 304 -0.83 -6.46 5.16
CA PHE A 304 -1.40 -6.28 6.49
C PHE A 304 -2.31 -5.05 6.60
N HIS A 305 -3.24 -5.10 7.57
CA HIS A 305 -4.23 -4.10 7.95
C HIS A 305 -3.96 -3.58 9.37
N TRP A 306 -4.80 -2.65 9.87
CA TRP A 306 -4.64 -2.03 11.17
C TRP A 306 -5.84 -2.17 12.14
N TYR A 307 -6.72 -3.13 11.86
CA TYR A 307 -7.97 -3.26 12.65
C TYR A 307 -7.81 -4.11 13.91
N GLU A 308 -6.60 -4.56 14.28
CA GLU A 308 -6.34 -5.36 15.49
C GLU A 308 -6.85 -4.70 16.77
N THR A 309 -7.04 -3.39 16.78
CA THR A 309 -7.56 -2.64 17.93
C THR A 309 -9.01 -2.99 18.32
N TRP A 310 -9.76 -3.69 17.46
CA TRP A 310 -11.11 -4.15 17.79
C TRP A 310 -11.14 -5.10 18.98
N THR A 311 -10.04 -5.77 19.29
CA THR A 311 -9.87 -6.65 20.45
C THR A 311 -9.67 -5.90 21.78
N GLY A 312 -9.60 -4.56 21.75
CA GLY A 312 -9.32 -3.71 22.91
C GLY A 312 -7.82 -3.48 23.18
N GLY A 313 -6.94 -4.02 22.34
CA GLY A 313 -5.49 -3.79 22.41
C GLY A 313 -5.03 -2.57 21.62
N GLY A 314 -3.75 -2.20 21.77
CA GLY A 314 -3.10 -1.18 20.96
C GLY A 314 -2.61 -1.71 19.60
N MET A 315 -2.18 -0.81 18.72
CA MET A 315 -1.60 -1.17 17.41
C MET A 315 -0.31 -1.95 17.57
N GLN A 316 -0.18 -3.08 16.87
CA GLN A 316 0.90 -4.06 17.02
C GLN A 316 2.06 -3.83 16.03
N PHE A 317 2.65 -2.63 16.02
CA PHE A 317 3.78 -2.28 15.13
C PHE A 317 4.99 -3.20 15.29
N GLU A 318 5.19 -3.76 16.49
CA GLU A 318 6.26 -4.71 16.78
C GLU A 318 6.12 -5.99 15.95
N SER A 319 4.90 -6.47 15.71
CA SER A 319 4.64 -7.64 14.85
C SER A 319 5.10 -7.40 13.41
N THR A 320 4.90 -6.17 12.87
CA THR A 320 5.41 -5.77 11.56
C THR A 320 6.93 -5.81 11.51
N ARG A 321 7.59 -5.22 12.52
CA ARG A 321 9.06 -5.20 12.62
C ARG A 321 9.64 -6.61 12.72
N ARG A 322 9.13 -7.46 13.59
CA ARG A 322 9.58 -8.85 13.75
C ARG A 322 9.38 -9.68 12.50
N THR A 323 8.27 -9.50 11.79
CA THR A 323 8.02 -10.20 10.52
C THR A 323 9.05 -9.78 9.47
N HIS A 324 9.38 -8.49 9.38
CA HIS A 324 10.42 -8.01 8.48
C HIS A 324 11.81 -8.58 8.81
N GLU A 325 12.16 -8.62 10.09
CA GLU A 325 13.44 -9.18 10.57
C GLU A 325 13.55 -10.68 10.31
N ALA A 326 12.46 -11.43 10.51
CA ALA A 326 12.42 -12.87 10.28
C ALA A 326 12.47 -13.23 8.78
N PHE A 327 11.86 -12.42 7.94
CA PHE A 327 11.75 -12.66 6.50
C PHE A 327 12.26 -11.47 5.66
N PRO A 328 13.56 -11.09 5.78
CA PRO A 328 14.10 -9.86 5.15
C PRO A 328 14.07 -9.90 3.62
N GLY A 329 13.94 -11.09 3.02
CA GLY A 329 13.76 -11.27 1.58
C GLY A 329 12.33 -11.09 1.08
N LYS A 330 11.36 -10.84 1.97
CA LYS A 330 9.95 -10.61 1.63
C LYS A 330 9.55 -9.17 1.88
N ASN A 331 8.67 -8.66 1.03
CA ASN A 331 8.22 -7.28 1.14
C ASN A 331 6.99 -7.19 2.05
N LEU A 332 6.89 -6.13 2.85
CA LEU A 332 5.72 -5.83 3.65
C LEU A 332 4.92 -4.73 2.97
N VAL A 333 3.61 -4.92 2.86
CA VAL A 333 2.68 -3.95 2.27
C VAL A 333 1.52 -3.72 3.23
N PHE A 334 1.30 -2.47 3.62
CA PHE A 334 0.03 -2.10 4.25
C PHE A 334 -1.05 -2.07 3.16
N THR A 335 -1.97 -3.02 3.20
CA THR A 335 -2.92 -3.28 2.12
C THR A 335 -4.29 -2.65 2.32
N GLU A 336 -4.64 -2.29 3.55
CA GLU A 336 -5.92 -1.65 3.86
C GLU A 336 -5.91 -0.95 5.21
N GLY A 337 -6.56 0.22 5.28
CA GLY A 337 -6.92 0.87 6.53
C GLY A 337 -7.93 1.98 6.28
N CYS A 338 -8.94 2.07 7.12
CA CYS A 338 -9.85 3.20 7.24
C CYS A 338 -10.29 3.37 8.69
N ILE A 339 -10.99 4.44 8.98
CA ILE A 339 -11.64 4.62 10.27
C ILE A 339 -13.10 4.21 10.14
N GLU A 340 -13.48 3.25 10.96
CA GLU A 340 -14.80 2.63 10.97
C GLU A 340 -15.82 3.51 11.69
N LYS A 341 -17.11 3.16 11.57
CA LYS A 341 -18.23 3.82 12.27
C LYS A 341 -18.36 5.29 11.86
N PHE A 342 -18.58 5.48 10.57
CA PHE A 342 -18.78 6.81 10.01
C PHE A 342 -19.83 7.63 10.77
N ASP A 343 -19.49 8.87 11.07
CA ASP A 343 -20.39 9.89 11.61
C ASP A 343 -20.11 11.21 10.89
N TYR A 344 -21.08 11.73 10.19
CA TYR A 344 -20.98 12.97 9.42
C TYR A 344 -20.50 14.17 10.26
N ASN A 345 -20.89 14.23 11.54
CA ASN A 345 -20.50 15.31 12.45
C ASN A 345 -19.02 15.24 12.86
N ARG A 346 -18.32 14.16 12.53
CA ARG A 346 -16.91 13.92 12.87
C ARG A 346 -15.95 14.04 11.69
N LEU A 347 -16.42 14.50 10.53
CA LEU A 347 -15.58 14.65 9.32
C LEU A 347 -14.34 15.52 9.55
N ASP A 348 -14.42 16.49 10.46
CA ASP A 348 -13.32 17.39 10.81
C ASP A 348 -12.51 16.95 12.04
N ASP A 349 -12.80 15.77 12.61
CA ASP A 349 -12.07 15.27 13.77
C ASP A 349 -10.57 15.17 13.46
N TRP A 350 -9.76 15.76 14.33
CA TRP A 350 -8.32 15.77 14.14
C TRP A 350 -7.71 14.38 14.29
N ALA A 351 -8.25 13.57 15.20
CA ALA A 351 -7.81 12.21 15.46
C ALA A 351 -7.83 11.29 14.21
N LEU A 352 -8.72 11.58 13.23
CA LEU A 352 -8.75 10.87 11.97
C LEU A 352 -7.38 10.93 11.28
N GLY A 353 -6.80 12.12 11.11
CA GLY A 353 -5.49 12.29 10.51
C GLY A 353 -4.35 11.76 11.38
N GLU A 354 -4.40 11.94 12.70
CA GLU A 354 -3.33 11.50 13.60
C GLU A 354 -3.13 9.98 13.59
N ARG A 355 -4.21 9.19 13.50
CA ARG A 355 -4.12 7.74 13.36
C ARG A 355 -3.32 7.33 12.12
N TYR A 356 -3.52 8.02 10.99
CA TYR A 356 -2.75 7.81 9.76
C TYR A 356 -1.29 8.18 9.94
N GLY A 357 -0.99 9.35 10.48
CA GLY A 357 0.39 9.79 10.71
C GLY A 357 1.17 8.83 11.61
N LEU A 358 0.57 8.41 12.73
CA LEU A 358 1.14 7.44 13.65
C LEU A 358 1.42 6.10 12.97
N SER A 359 0.42 5.55 12.24
CA SER A 359 0.55 4.26 11.57
C SER A 359 1.60 4.30 10.47
N MET A 360 1.56 5.30 9.58
CA MET A 360 2.49 5.38 8.45
C MET A 360 3.95 5.53 8.93
N ILE A 361 4.23 6.35 9.95
CA ILE A 361 5.60 6.48 10.49
C ILE A 361 6.12 5.15 11.02
N ASN A 362 5.32 4.45 11.83
CA ASN A 362 5.73 3.19 12.43
C ASN A 362 5.83 2.05 11.41
N ASP A 363 4.88 1.92 10.50
CA ASP A 363 4.91 0.91 9.45
C ASP A 363 6.12 1.08 8.52
N PHE A 364 6.42 2.31 8.08
CA PHE A 364 7.59 2.59 7.26
C PHE A 364 8.89 2.33 8.01
N ASN A 365 8.97 2.69 9.28
CA ASN A 365 10.14 2.38 10.10
C ASN A 365 10.31 0.88 10.34
N SER A 366 9.26 0.09 10.22
CA SER A 366 9.24 -1.37 10.35
C SER A 366 9.46 -2.13 9.03
N GLY A 367 9.80 -1.46 7.92
CA GLY A 367 10.19 -2.12 6.67
C GLY A 367 9.12 -2.15 5.57
N THR A 368 7.95 -1.51 5.78
CA THR A 368 6.86 -1.45 4.79
C THR A 368 7.29 -0.72 3.53
N VAL A 369 7.05 -1.34 2.35
CA VAL A 369 7.47 -0.83 1.05
C VAL A 369 6.36 -0.13 0.26
N ALA A 370 5.11 -0.35 0.62
CA ALA A 370 3.94 0.32 0.04
C ALA A 370 2.82 0.44 1.07
N TRP A 371 1.96 1.43 0.91
CA TRP A 371 0.88 1.71 1.85
C TRP A 371 -0.40 2.06 1.10
N THR A 372 -1.52 1.44 1.46
CA THR A 372 -2.80 1.59 0.74
C THR A 372 -3.92 1.90 1.72
N ASP A 373 -4.46 3.10 1.60
CA ASP A 373 -5.72 3.45 2.24
C ASP A 373 -6.88 2.59 1.72
N TRP A 374 -8.00 2.52 2.47
CA TRP A 374 -9.22 1.90 1.96
C TRP A 374 -9.89 2.82 0.92
N ASN A 375 -11.17 3.02 0.97
CA ASN A 375 -11.90 3.80 -0.06
C ASN A 375 -11.35 5.23 -0.20
N ILE A 376 -10.93 5.63 -1.40
CA ILE A 376 -10.44 7.01 -1.62
C ILE A 376 -11.57 8.04 -1.75
N LEU A 377 -12.81 7.59 -1.94
CA LEU A 377 -13.99 8.45 -2.07
C LEU A 377 -15.22 7.72 -1.55
N LEU A 378 -15.92 8.33 -0.62
CA LEU A 378 -17.22 7.86 -0.15
C LEU A 378 -18.23 9.00 -0.21
N ASP A 379 -19.51 8.66 -0.16
CA ASP A 379 -20.60 9.64 -0.14
C ASP A 379 -20.79 10.28 1.25
N GLU A 380 -21.79 11.14 1.39
CA GLU A 380 -22.16 11.85 2.62
C GLU A 380 -22.65 10.93 3.76
N LYS A 381 -22.79 9.63 3.48
CA LYS A 381 -23.19 8.60 4.47
C LYS A 381 -22.04 7.66 4.84
N GLY A 382 -20.85 7.85 4.23
CA GLY A 382 -19.73 6.95 4.39
C GLY A 382 -19.85 5.66 3.60
N GLY A 383 -20.59 5.70 2.46
CA GLY A 383 -20.85 4.60 1.55
C GLY A 383 -20.73 4.99 0.07
N PRO A 384 -21.42 4.30 -0.85
CA PRO A 384 -22.37 3.21 -0.63
C PRO A 384 -21.77 1.93 -0.05
N ASN A 385 -22.58 1.17 0.69
CA ASN A 385 -22.20 -0.10 1.30
C ASN A 385 -23.46 -0.93 1.53
N HIS A 386 -23.53 -2.15 0.96
CA HIS A 386 -24.75 -2.95 0.95
C HIS A 386 -25.06 -3.66 2.28
N VAL A 387 -24.11 -3.68 3.22
CA VAL A 387 -24.28 -4.33 4.54
C VAL A 387 -24.23 -3.34 5.72
N GLY A 388 -24.22 -2.02 5.43
CA GLY A 388 -24.22 -0.98 6.44
C GLY A 388 -22.94 -0.89 7.26
N ASN A 389 -21.78 -1.19 6.65
CA ASN A 389 -20.45 -1.04 7.25
C ASN A 389 -19.83 0.29 6.80
N PHE A 390 -20.41 1.42 7.21
CA PHE A 390 -19.98 2.75 6.77
C PHE A 390 -18.66 3.18 7.42
N CYS A 391 -17.78 3.80 6.61
CA CYS A 391 -16.44 4.23 7.04
C CYS A 391 -16.16 5.68 6.65
N PHE A 392 -15.10 6.25 7.23
CA PHE A 392 -14.48 7.47 6.75
C PHE A 392 -13.61 7.20 5.53
N ALA A 393 -13.35 8.26 4.76
CA ALA A 393 -12.43 8.30 3.64
C ALA A 393 -11.68 9.64 3.63
N PRO A 394 -10.50 9.73 3.03
CA PRO A 394 -9.78 11.01 2.94
C PRO A 394 -10.55 12.10 2.20
N ILE A 395 -11.42 11.73 1.26
CA ILE A 395 -12.35 12.66 0.60
C ILE A 395 -13.76 12.06 0.64
N HIS A 396 -14.72 12.86 1.12
CA HIS A 396 -16.15 12.59 1.01
C HIS A 396 -16.80 13.49 -0.04
N ALA A 397 -17.78 12.96 -0.74
CA ALA A 397 -18.62 13.73 -1.67
C ALA A 397 -20.03 13.86 -1.12
N ASP A 398 -20.55 15.08 -1.04
CA ASP A 398 -21.99 15.26 -0.90
C ASP A 398 -22.64 15.12 -2.27
N THR A 399 -23.18 13.94 -2.55
CA THR A 399 -23.77 13.63 -3.88
C THR A 399 -25.03 14.42 -4.19
N ARG A 400 -25.63 15.13 -3.24
CA ARG A 400 -26.81 15.98 -3.39
C ARG A 400 -26.48 17.32 -4.04
N ASN A 401 -25.28 17.85 -3.78
CA ASN A 401 -24.85 19.17 -4.28
C ASN A 401 -23.51 19.13 -5.05
N GLY A 402 -22.83 17.97 -5.05
CA GLY A 402 -21.56 17.73 -5.73
C GLY A 402 -20.33 18.29 -5.03
N SER A 403 -20.42 18.75 -3.78
CA SER A 403 -19.26 19.26 -3.04
C SER A 403 -18.33 18.14 -2.57
N LEU A 404 -17.03 18.47 -2.46
CA LEU A 404 -16.01 17.57 -1.91
C LEU A 404 -15.57 18.09 -0.54
N HIS A 405 -15.52 17.20 0.44
CA HIS A 405 -15.00 17.46 1.78
C HIS A 405 -13.69 16.69 1.97
N TYR A 406 -12.62 17.42 2.27
CA TYR A 406 -11.28 16.87 2.53
C TYR A 406 -11.09 16.71 4.02
N THR A 407 -11.01 15.47 4.51
CA THR A 407 -10.77 15.18 5.91
C THR A 407 -9.31 15.37 6.31
N ASN A 408 -9.01 15.35 7.61
CA ASN A 408 -7.62 15.41 8.07
C ASN A 408 -6.78 14.21 7.61
N GLU A 409 -7.39 13.07 7.31
CA GLU A 409 -6.72 11.89 6.70
C GLU A 409 -6.00 12.26 5.41
N TYR A 410 -6.67 12.98 4.49
CA TYR A 410 -6.10 13.42 3.21
C TYR A 410 -4.80 14.21 3.40
N TYR A 411 -4.80 15.14 4.33
CA TYR A 411 -3.63 15.98 4.57
C TYR A 411 -2.49 15.21 5.25
N TYR A 412 -2.80 14.34 6.21
CA TYR A 412 -1.79 13.52 6.87
C TYR A 412 -1.13 12.54 5.89
N ILE A 413 -1.90 11.82 5.08
CA ILE A 413 -1.35 10.95 4.03
C ILE A 413 -0.51 11.75 3.04
N GLY A 414 -0.94 12.97 2.71
CA GLY A 414 -0.24 13.88 1.80
C GLY A 414 1.18 14.22 2.23
N HIS A 415 1.48 14.25 3.55
CA HIS A 415 2.84 14.45 4.05
C HIS A 415 3.82 13.34 3.66
N PHE A 416 3.32 12.17 3.34
CA PHE A 416 4.11 11.06 2.85
C PHE A 416 4.05 10.95 1.33
N SER A 417 2.87 10.81 0.76
CA SER A 417 2.69 10.47 -0.65
C SER A 417 3.15 11.55 -1.61
N LYS A 418 3.01 12.83 -1.24
CA LYS A 418 3.48 13.97 -2.04
C LYS A 418 5.00 14.08 -2.10
N TYR A 419 5.68 13.74 -1.02
CA TYR A 419 7.11 14.04 -0.84
C TYR A 419 8.00 12.81 -0.90
N ILE A 420 7.51 11.61 -0.62
CA ILE A 420 8.23 10.34 -0.74
C ILE A 420 7.85 9.69 -2.07
N LYS A 421 8.79 9.65 -3.00
CA LYS A 421 8.51 9.19 -4.37
C LYS A 421 8.76 7.69 -4.52
N PRO A 422 8.10 6.99 -5.46
CA PRO A 422 8.49 5.65 -5.85
C PRO A 422 9.99 5.58 -6.16
N GLY A 423 10.67 4.57 -5.62
CA GLY A 423 12.12 4.43 -5.69
C GLY A 423 12.90 5.14 -4.58
N ALA A 424 12.24 5.94 -3.72
CA ALA A 424 12.87 6.51 -2.54
C ALA A 424 13.33 5.42 -1.58
N LYS A 425 14.49 5.58 -0.98
CA LYS A 425 15.01 4.67 0.04
C LYS A 425 14.79 5.24 1.42
N ARG A 426 14.19 4.45 2.32
CA ARG A 426 14.16 4.85 3.72
C ARG A 426 15.59 4.98 4.24
N ILE A 427 15.85 6.02 4.99
CA ILE A 427 17.16 6.31 5.61
C ILE A 427 16.99 6.38 7.12
N VAL A 428 18.10 6.34 7.85
CA VAL A 428 18.06 6.50 9.31
C VAL A 428 17.49 7.86 9.67
N SER A 429 16.49 7.85 10.54
CA SER A 429 16.02 9.01 11.28
C SER A 429 15.68 8.59 12.72
N SER A 430 15.99 9.46 13.67
CA SER A 430 15.64 9.24 15.07
C SER A 430 15.44 10.57 15.78
N SER A 431 14.50 10.63 16.73
CA SER A 431 14.37 11.74 17.65
C SER A 431 15.15 11.45 18.94
N SER A 432 15.82 12.46 19.48
CA SER A 432 16.49 12.35 20.79
C SER A 432 15.51 12.33 21.99
N ARG A 433 14.22 12.54 21.70
CA ARG A 433 13.13 12.50 22.69
C ARG A 433 11.92 11.78 22.08
N ASP A 434 11.16 11.11 22.93
CA ASP A 434 9.93 10.38 22.58
C ASP A 434 8.74 11.28 22.18
N LYS A 435 8.89 12.59 22.35
CA LYS A 435 7.86 13.60 22.02
C LYS A 435 7.57 13.76 20.54
N LEU A 436 8.51 13.36 19.66
CA LEU A 436 8.39 13.48 18.22
C LEU A 436 8.53 12.12 17.55
N LEU A 437 7.60 11.82 16.66
CA LEU A 437 7.69 10.67 15.77
C LEU A 437 8.32 11.11 14.45
N THR A 438 9.21 10.29 13.86
CA THR A 438 9.88 10.66 12.62
C THR A 438 10.16 9.47 11.71
N THR A 439 10.13 9.71 10.41
CA THR A 439 10.67 8.83 9.36
C THR A 439 11.32 9.67 8.27
N ALA A 440 12.31 9.13 7.55
CA ALA A 440 13.01 9.88 6.50
C ALA A 440 13.32 9.01 5.28
N TYR A 441 13.30 9.65 4.11
CA TYR A 441 13.54 9.02 2.81
C TYR A 441 14.46 9.85 1.93
N LEU A 442 15.40 9.17 1.27
CA LEU A 442 16.22 9.72 0.19
C LEU A 442 15.52 9.42 -1.15
N ASN A 443 15.03 10.45 -1.79
CA ASN A 443 14.37 10.37 -3.09
C ASN A 443 15.36 10.09 -4.25
N PRO A 444 14.88 9.54 -5.37
CA PRO A 444 15.74 9.29 -6.55
C PRO A 444 16.41 10.54 -7.13
N ASP A 445 15.83 11.73 -6.92
CA ASP A 445 16.40 13.03 -7.34
C ASP A 445 17.46 13.60 -6.38
N GLY A 446 17.77 12.86 -5.30
CA GLY A 446 18.75 13.22 -4.28
C GLY A 446 18.23 14.14 -3.17
N LYS A 447 16.96 14.54 -3.20
CA LYS A 447 16.32 15.27 -2.11
C LYS A 447 15.95 14.34 -0.98
N ILE A 448 15.91 14.87 0.24
CA ILE A 448 15.50 14.09 1.42
C ILE A 448 14.17 14.62 1.92
N ALA A 449 13.21 13.72 2.14
CA ALA A 449 11.95 14.00 2.83
C ALA A 449 12.07 13.50 4.27
N VAL A 450 11.93 14.38 5.25
CA VAL A 450 11.88 14.04 6.68
C VAL A 450 10.48 14.37 7.18
N VAL A 451 9.72 13.36 7.58
CA VAL A 451 8.41 13.54 8.18
C VAL A 451 8.56 13.55 9.69
N VAL A 452 8.02 14.58 10.34
CA VAL A 452 8.04 14.74 11.80
C VAL A 452 6.61 15.00 12.28
N MET A 453 6.15 14.22 13.26
CA MET A 453 4.82 14.38 13.85
C MET A 453 4.95 14.67 15.35
N ASN A 454 4.21 15.67 15.80
CA ASN A 454 4.01 16.02 17.20
C ASN A 454 2.58 15.72 17.63
N PRO A 455 2.29 14.59 18.29
CA PRO A 455 0.97 14.23 18.75
C PRO A 455 0.61 14.84 20.11
N ASN A 456 1.46 15.70 20.68
CA ASN A 456 1.29 16.24 22.04
C ASN A 456 0.54 17.58 22.05
N ASP A 457 -0.03 17.94 23.19
CA ASP A 457 -0.70 19.22 23.43
C ASP A 457 0.25 20.43 23.52
N ALA A 458 1.55 20.19 23.52
CA ALA A 458 2.55 21.24 23.66
C ALA A 458 3.37 21.39 22.35
N LYS A 459 3.75 22.64 22.06
CA LYS A 459 4.75 22.96 21.04
C LYS A 459 6.09 22.32 21.42
N VAL A 460 6.81 21.75 20.44
CA VAL A 460 8.14 21.20 20.62
C VAL A 460 9.12 21.90 19.66
N ASP A 461 10.07 22.63 20.24
CA ASP A 461 11.20 23.18 19.49
C ASP A 461 12.29 22.11 19.40
N TYR A 462 12.85 21.92 18.19
CA TYR A 462 13.86 20.92 17.93
C TYR A 462 14.83 21.38 16.83
N SER A 463 15.96 20.71 16.74
CA SER A 463 16.90 20.89 15.63
C SER A 463 16.83 19.68 14.69
N LEU A 464 16.73 19.92 13.38
CA LEU A 464 17.08 18.88 12.39
C LEU A 464 18.59 18.88 12.24
N TRP A 465 19.24 17.75 12.51
CA TRP A 465 20.67 17.56 12.31
C TRP A 465 20.95 16.52 11.22
N ILE A 466 21.72 16.92 10.22
CA ILE A 466 22.05 16.07 9.06
C ILE A 466 23.45 16.39 8.53
N LYS A 467 24.33 15.41 8.45
CA LYS A 467 25.68 15.54 7.88
C LYS A 467 26.51 16.73 8.42
N GLY A 468 26.49 16.93 9.73
CA GLY A 468 27.25 18.03 10.36
C GLY A 468 26.67 19.42 10.14
N LYS A 469 25.43 19.51 9.71
CA LYS A 469 24.65 20.75 9.59
C LYS A 469 23.35 20.64 10.39
N THR A 470 22.83 21.79 10.78
CA THR A 470 21.60 21.88 11.56
C THR A 470 20.72 23.04 11.15
N VAL A 471 19.44 22.93 11.46
CA VAL A 471 18.47 24.01 11.41
C VAL A 471 17.48 23.86 12.55
N ALA A 472 17.13 24.96 13.22
CA ALA A 472 16.10 24.99 14.25
C ALA A 472 14.71 25.02 13.61
N VAL A 473 13.78 24.20 14.13
CA VAL A 473 12.40 24.05 13.66
C VAL A 473 11.49 23.95 14.87
N SER A 474 10.27 24.45 14.72
CA SER A 474 9.22 24.31 15.73
C SER A 474 8.09 23.41 15.23
N SER A 475 7.69 22.42 16.02
CA SER A 475 6.52 21.60 15.77
C SER A 475 5.37 22.07 16.64
N LEU A 476 4.26 22.51 16.03
CA LEU A 476 3.05 22.93 16.74
C LEU A 476 2.41 21.73 17.45
N PRO A 477 1.57 21.98 18.48
CA PRO A 477 0.76 20.91 19.07
C PRO A 477 -0.09 20.22 18.00
N HIS A 478 -0.30 18.93 18.12
CA HIS A 478 -1.12 18.14 17.21
C HIS A 478 -0.84 18.49 15.73
N SER A 479 0.38 18.27 15.30
CA SER A 479 0.83 18.62 13.94
C SER A 479 1.67 17.53 13.30
N ILE A 480 1.70 17.56 11.98
CA ILE A 480 2.64 16.81 11.16
C ILE A 480 3.34 17.76 10.18
N ALA A 481 4.63 17.61 10.03
CA ALA A 481 5.43 18.41 9.10
C ALA A 481 6.26 17.50 8.19
N THR A 482 6.44 17.93 6.94
CA THR A 482 7.46 17.36 6.03
C THR A 482 8.51 18.41 5.75
N LEU A 483 9.75 18.08 6.13
CA LEU A 483 10.94 18.88 5.87
C LEU A 483 11.60 18.35 4.61
N MET A 484 11.51 19.11 3.52
CA MET A 484 12.20 18.78 2.27
C MET A 484 13.58 19.42 2.26
N VAL A 485 14.61 18.58 2.29
CA VAL A 485 16.03 18.99 2.31
C VAL A 485 16.59 18.94 0.89
N TYR A 486 17.22 20.07 0.48
CA TYR A 486 17.77 20.29 -0.87
C TYR A 486 19.28 20.52 -0.84
#